data_a34de390d0e77153a670e0c20b58efbf
#
_entry.id   a34de390d0e77153a670e0c20b58efbf
#
_cell.length_a   1.000
_cell.length_b   1.000
_cell.length_c   1.000
_cell.angle_alpha   90.00
_cell.angle_beta   90.00
_cell.angle_gamma   90.00
#
_symmetry.space_group_name_H-M   'P 1'
#
loop_
_entity.id
_entity.type
_entity.pdbx_description
1 polymer ?
#
loop_
_entity_poly.entity_id
_entity_poly.type
_entity_poly.pdbx_seq_one_letter_code
_entity_poly.pdbx_strand_id
1 'polypeptide(L)'
;MPHYVGLDVSQKTTAICVVDEQGRRLWRGVCATDPEPISARISKYAGVDAKVGVETGSMTPWLVHGLRGAGLNVQCLDARRVKAALQMQLNKTDENDAEGLAQIMRTGWYRAVHVKSLDAHRARALLGARAQLVGMTTRLSNMIRGVLKTFGLLPGAGRGLRFDRKVEALLEGAPEIALVVRPLLATWRQLREQIAVFDKAVLQQVRADPICRLLMTVPSYTGIWVTRRSGGAC
;
A
#
# COMPACT_ATOMS: atom_id res chain seq x y z
N MET A 1 -33.69 -11.96 -13.43
CA MET A 1 -32.60 -12.94 -13.62
C MET A 1 -31.30 -12.28 -13.17
N PRO A 2 -30.45 -12.93 -12.36
CA PRO A 2 -29.22 -12.33 -11.93
C PRO A 2 -28.24 -12.17 -13.10
N HIS A 3 -27.62 -11.00 -13.22
CA HIS A 3 -26.53 -10.75 -14.15
C HIS A 3 -25.18 -10.81 -13.42
N TYR A 4 -24.15 -11.17 -14.16
CA TYR A 4 -22.79 -11.28 -13.66
C TYR A 4 -21.89 -10.34 -14.45
N VAL A 5 -21.10 -9.58 -13.73
CA VAL A 5 -20.23 -8.53 -14.31
C VAL A 5 -18.79 -8.81 -13.94
N GLY A 6 -17.91 -8.77 -14.92
CA GLY A 6 -16.46 -8.77 -14.72
C GLY A 6 -15.87 -7.41 -15.02
N LEU A 7 -14.97 -6.96 -14.15
CA LEU A 7 -14.22 -5.71 -14.30
C LEU A 7 -12.74 -6.03 -14.42
N ASP A 8 -12.16 -5.75 -15.58
CA ASP A 8 -10.71 -5.71 -15.72
C ASP A 8 -10.23 -4.26 -15.62
N VAL A 9 -9.48 -3.96 -14.55
CA VAL A 9 -9.18 -2.60 -14.09
C VAL A 9 -7.75 -2.23 -14.43
N SER A 10 -7.56 -1.26 -15.30
CA SER A 10 -6.29 -0.59 -15.51
C SER A 10 -6.31 0.84 -14.92
N GLN A 11 -5.17 1.55 -14.99
CA GLN A 11 -5.07 2.89 -14.36
C GLN A 11 -6.03 3.93 -14.94
N LYS A 12 -6.26 3.88 -16.24
CA LYS A 12 -7.05 4.91 -16.95
C LYS A 12 -8.44 4.42 -17.32
N THR A 13 -8.53 3.16 -17.70
CA THR A 13 -9.74 2.57 -18.25
C THR A 13 -10.03 1.24 -17.61
N THR A 14 -11.33 0.92 -17.49
CA THR A 14 -11.82 -0.38 -17.02
C THR A 14 -12.65 -1.01 -18.13
N ALA A 15 -12.27 -2.23 -18.51
CA ALA A 15 -13.09 -3.06 -19.38
C ALA A 15 -14.18 -3.75 -18.54
N ILE A 16 -15.40 -3.76 -19.05
CA ILE A 16 -16.59 -4.29 -18.39
C ILE A 16 -17.24 -5.30 -19.29
N CYS A 17 -17.55 -6.47 -18.77
CA CYS A 17 -18.38 -7.46 -19.47
C CYS A 17 -19.55 -7.87 -18.59
N VAL A 18 -20.73 -7.97 -19.20
CA VAL A 18 -21.97 -8.43 -18.57
C VAL A 18 -22.42 -9.72 -19.22
N VAL A 19 -22.69 -10.75 -18.42
CA VAL A 19 -23.22 -12.03 -18.88
C VAL A 19 -24.51 -12.41 -18.12
N ASP A 20 -25.36 -13.20 -18.79
CA ASP A 20 -26.55 -13.77 -18.17
C ASP A 20 -26.24 -15.07 -17.39
N GLU A 21 -27.26 -15.73 -16.85
CA GLU A 21 -27.15 -17.01 -16.15
C GLU A 21 -26.63 -18.14 -17.03
N GLN A 22 -26.89 -18.09 -18.34
CA GLN A 22 -26.40 -19.06 -19.31
C GLN A 22 -24.96 -18.78 -19.77
N GLY A 23 -24.36 -17.66 -19.33
CA GLY A 23 -23.04 -17.24 -19.72
C GLY A 23 -22.96 -16.54 -21.07
N ARG A 24 -24.14 -16.17 -21.67
CA ARG A 24 -24.18 -15.40 -22.92
C ARG A 24 -23.86 -13.95 -22.60
N ARG A 25 -22.99 -13.36 -23.40
CA ARG A 25 -22.62 -11.96 -23.27
C ARG A 25 -23.78 -11.05 -23.68
N LEU A 26 -24.25 -10.25 -22.72
CA LEU A 26 -25.31 -9.26 -22.93
C LEU A 26 -24.72 -7.93 -23.41
N TRP A 27 -23.58 -7.54 -22.83
CA TRP A 27 -22.93 -6.29 -23.16
C TRP A 27 -21.43 -6.33 -22.79
N ARG A 28 -20.62 -5.59 -23.51
CA ARG A 28 -19.23 -5.26 -23.13
C ARG A 28 -18.88 -3.85 -23.55
N GLY A 29 -17.95 -3.24 -22.88
CA GLY A 29 -17.43 -1.92 -23.21
C GLY A 29 -16.34 -1.46 -22.24
N VAL A 30 -15.84 -0.28 -22.51
CA VAL A 30 -14.76 0.33 -21.73
C VAL A 30 -15.23 1.70 -21.23
N CYS A 31 -14.83 2.08 -20.03
CA CYS A 31 -15.04 3.43 -19.50
C CYS A 31 -13.82 3.88 -18.67
N ALA A 32 -13.83 5.13 -18.24
CA ALA A 32 -12.81 5.62 -17.31
C ALA A 32 -12.83 4.83 -16.00
N THR A 33 -11.65 4.58 -15.43
CA THR A 33 -11.53 3.90 -14.14
C THR A 33 -11.89 4.87 -13.02
N ASP A 34 -13.19 4.96 -12.77
CA ASP A 34 -13.80 5.73 -11.69
C ASP A 34 -15.09 5.04 -11.25
N PRO A 35 -15.44 5.05 -9.94
CA PRO A 35 -16.67 4.44 -9.45
C PRO A 35 -17.95 4.93 -10.15
N GLU A 36 -18.06 6.21 -10.48
CA GLU A 36 -19.25 6.80 -11.05
C GLU A 36 -19.55 6.28 -12.49
N PRO A 37 -18.62 6.41 -13.48
CA PRO A 37 -18.87 5.90 -14.82
C PRO A 37 -19.03 4.38 -14.86
N ILE A 38 -18.32 3.64 -13.99
CA ILE A 38 -18.45 2.18 -13.91
C ILE A 38 -19.83 1.81 -13.35
N SER A 39 -20.27 2.41 -12.24
CA SER A 39 -21.59 2.12 -11.65
C SER A 39 -22.73 2.49 -12.61
N ALA A 40 -22.64 3.62 -13.31
CA ALA A 40 -23.62 4.02 -14.32
C ALA A 40 -23.76 2.98 -15.45
N ARG A 41 -22.63 2.41 -15.95
CA ARG A 41 -22.63 1.37 -16.98
C ARG A 41 -23.23 0.06 -16.45
N ILE A 42 -22.85 -0.36 -15.24
CA ILE A 42 -23.39 -1.57 -14.62
C ILE A 42 -24.89 -1.44 -14.40
N SER A 43 -25.36 -0.34 -13.83
CA SER A 43 -26.78 -0.09 -13.58
C SER A 43 -27.60 -0.08 -14.88
N LYS A 44 -27.04 0.48 -15.96
CA LYS A 44 -27.69 0.54 -17.27
C LYS A 44 -27.82 -0.82 -17.95
N TYR A 45 -26.79 -1.66 -17.90
CA TYR A 45 -26.72 -2.88 -18.72
C TYR A 45 -26.91 -4.18 -17.93
N ALA A 46 -26.71 -4.15 -16.61
CA ALA A 46 -26.83 -5.33 -15.75
C ALA A 46 -27.84 -5.16 -14.61
N GLY A 47 -28.23 -3.92 -14.29
CA GLY A 47 -29.08 -3.63 -13.13
C GLY A 47 -28.28 -3.58 -11.82
N VAL A 48 -28.92 -3.06 -10.76
CA VAL A 48 -28.30 -2.84 -9.45
C VAL A 48 -28.05 -4.15 -8.68
N ASP A 49 -28.81 -5.21 -8.98
CA ASP A 49 -28.70 -6.52 -8.32
C ASP A 49 -27.60 -7.41 -8.92
N ALA A 50 -26.87 -6.91 -9.93
CA ALA A 50 -25.82 -7.66 -10.59
C ALA A 50 -24.68 -8.01 -9.63
N LYS A 51 -24.13 -9.22 -9.76
CA LYS A 51 -22.94 -9.65 -9.02
C LYS A 51 -21.69 -9.22 -9.77
N VAL A 52 -20.95 -8.31 -9.21
CA VAL A 52 -19.77 -7.70 -9.83
C VAL A 52 -18.47 -8.30 -9.27
N GLY A 53 -17.62 -8.80 -10.17
CA GLY A 53 -16.29 -9.30 -9.83
C GLY A 53 -15.19 -8.36 -10.29
N VAL A 54 -14.23 -8.11 -9.39
CA VAL A 54 -13.00 -7.36 -9.68
C VAL A 54 -11.81 -8.07 -9.08
N GLU A 55 -10.70 -8.12 -9.82
CA GLU A 55 -9.46 -8.74 -9.34
C GLU A 55 -8.75 -7.87 -8.28
N THR A 56 -8.02 -8.51 -7.35
CA THR A 56 -7.16 -7.79 -6.38
C THR A 56 -6.05 -7.03 -7.10
N GLY A 57 -5.98 -5.72 -6.90
CA GLY A 57 -4.97 -4.83 -7.46
C GLY A 57 -4.75 -3.61 -6.58
N SER A 58 -3.86 -2.72 -6.98
CA SER A 58 -3.52 -1.51 -6.21
C SER A 58 -4.69 -0.53 -6.05
N MET A 59 -5.57 -0.44 -7.06
CA MET A 59 -6.74 0.44 -7.05
C MET A 59 -8.00 -0.22 -6.47
N THR A 60 -7.98 -1.53 -6.27
CA THR A 60 -9.15 -2.31 -5.82
C THR A 60 -9.78 -1.79 -4.53
N PRO A 61 -9.04 -1.41 -3.47
CA PRO A 61 -9.68 -0.91 -2.26
C PRO A 61 -10.55 0.32 -2.51
N TRP A 62 -10.01 1.33 -3.19
CA TRP A 62 -10.73 2.55 -3.54
C TRP A 62 -11.95 2.27 -4.42
N LEU A 63 -11.75 1.51 -5.49
CA LEU A 63 -12.81 1.20 -6.45
C LEU A 63 -13.95 0.38 -5.83
N VAL A 64 -13.62 -0.69 -5.09
CA VAL A 64 -14.62 -1.55 -4.44
C VAL A 64 -15.43 -0.76 -3.41
N HIS A 65 -14.80 0.09 -2.62
CA HIS A 65 -15.53 0.94 -1.66
C HIS A 65 -16.43 1.94 -2.37
N GLY A 66 -15.97 2.57 -3.46
CA GLY A 66 -16.79 3.48 -4.26
C GLY A 66 -18.00 2.79 -4.91
N LEU A 67 -17.79 1.64 -5.54
CA LEU A 67 -18.87 0.89 -6.18
C LEU A 67 -19.87 0.33 -5.16
N ARG A 68 -19.42 -0.14 -4.00
CA ARG A 68 -20.33 -0.55 -2.90
C ARG A 68 -21.10 0.62 -2.34
N GLY A 69 -20.48 1.80 -2.25
CA GLY A 69 -21.13 3.05 -1.88
C GLY A 69 -22.23 3.47 -2.87
N ALA A 70 -22.09 3.10 -4.15
CA ALA A 70 -23.12 3.27 -5.18
C ALA A 70 -24.20 2.14 -5.16
N GLY A 71 -24.19 1.26 -4.16
CA GLY A 71 -25.18 0.21 -3.97
C GLY A 71 -24.93 -1.10 -4.74
N LEU A 72 -23.79 -1.26 -5.40
CA LEU A 72 -23.47 -2.46 -6.16
C LEU A 72 -22.93 -3.60 -5.29
N ASN A 73 -23.30 -4.86 -5.63
CA ASN A 73 -22.78 -6.06 -4.98
C ASN A 73 -21.43 -6.47 -5.58
N VAL A 74 -20.36 -5.90 -5.05
CA VAL A 74 -19.00 -6.10 -5.57
C VAL A 74 -18.22 -7.10 -4.74
N GLN A 75 -17.68 -8.12 -5.40
CA GLN A 75 -16.77 -9.13 -4.85
C GLN A 75 -15.36 -8.90 -5.37
N CYS A 76 -14.40 -8.88 -4.46
CA CYS A 76 -12.98 -8.85 -4.81
C CYS A 76 -12.46 -10.29 -4.93
N LEU A 77 -11.80 -10.61 -6.03
CA LEU A 77 -11.33 -11.95 -6.38
C LEU A 77 -9.82 -12.07 -6.21
N ASP A 78 -9.34 -13.23 -5.76
CA ASP A 78 -7.91 -13.50 -5.64
C ASP A 78 -7.26 -13.53 -7.03
N ALA A 79 -6.38 -12.56 -7.31
CA ALA A 79 -5.69 -12.39 -8.58
C ALA A 79 -4.93 -13.64 -9.06
N ARG A 80 -4.32 -14.39 -8.14
CA ARG A 80 -3.56 -15.59 -8.49
C ARG A 80 -4.47 -16.68 -9.05
N ARG A 81 -5.66 -16.83 -8.44
CA ARG A 81 -6.65 -17.82 -8.89
C ARG A 81 -7.35 -17.40 -10.16
N VAL A 82 -7.69 -16.11 -10.28
CA VAL A 82 -8.23 -15.54 -11.51
C VAL A 82 -7.24 -15.75 -12.66
N LYS A 83 -5.97 -15.39 -12.47
CA LYS A 83 -4.94 -15.62 -13.47
C LYS A 83 -4.83 -17.08 -13.89
N ALA A 84 -4.86 -18.02 -12.94
CA ALA A 84 -4.80 -19.44 -13.24
C ALA A 84 -6.02 -19.89 -14.07
N ALA A 85 -7.23 -19.41 -13.76
CA ALA A 85 -8.44 -19.73 -14.50
C ALA A 85 -8.42 -19.13 -15.93
N LEU A 86 -7.90 -17.91 -16.10
CA LEU A 86 -7.83 -17.22 -17.38
C LEU A 86 -6.64 -17.67 -18.27
N GLN A 87 -5.65 -18.39 -17.73
CA GLN A 87 -4.52 -18.91 -18.53
C GLN A 87 -4.93 -19.86 -19.65
N MET A 88 -6.14 -20.44 -19.59
CA MET A 88 -6.67 -21.32 -20.64
C MET A 88 -7.27 -20.54 -21.83
N GLN A 89 -7.35 -19.21 -21.75
CA GLN A 89 -7.85 -18.38 -22.86
C GLN A 89 -6.74 -18.14 -23.89
N LEU A 90 -7.05 -18.41 -25.16
CA LEU A 90 -6.08 -18.34 -26.28
C LEU A 90 -5.66 -16.91 -26.64
N ASN A 91 -6.50 -15.90 -26.38
CA ASN A 91 -6.23 -14.50 -26.71
C ASN A 91 -6.41 -13.62 -25.48
N LYS A 92 -5.30 -13.09 -24.96
CA LYS A 92 -5.32 -12.16 -23.82
C LYS A 92 -5.55 -10.74 -24.31
N THR A 93 -6.71 -10.18 -23.96
CA THR A 93 -7.05 -8.75 -24.10
C THR A 93 -7.84 -8.35 -22.86
N ASP A 94 -7.81 -7.06 -22.49
CA ASP A 94 -8.56 -6.54 -21.33
C ASP A 94 -10.06 -6.86 -21.43
N GLU A 95 -10.61 -6.86 -22.64
CA GLU A 95 -12.00 -7.23 -22.89
C GLU A 95 -12.29 -8.72 -22.62
N ASN A 96 -11.38 -9.60 -23.00
CA ASN A 96 -11.50 -11.04 -22.77
C ASN A 96 -11.28 -11.37 -21.28
N ASP A 97 -10.35 -10.66 -20.62
CA ASP A 97 -10.11 -10.80 -19.19
C ASP A 97 -11.35 -10.35 -18.38
N ALA A 98 -12.03 -9.27 -18.79
CA ALA A 98 -13.33 -8.86 -18.21
C ALA A 98 -14.43 -9.91 -18.43
N GLU A 99 -14.53 -10.50 -19.64
CA GLU A 99 -15.48 -11.58 -19.91
C GLU A 99 -15.18 -12.83 -19.07
N GLY A 100 -13.91 -13.22 -18.97
CA GLY A 100 -13.50 -14.32 -18.12
C GLY A 100 -13.84 -14.10 -16.64
N LEU A 101 -13.65 -12.88 -16.13
CA LEU A 101 -14.07 -12.50 -14.77
C LEU A 101 -15.60 -12.62 -14.58
N ALA A 102 -16.41 -12.21 -15.57
CA ALA A 102 -17.85 -12.36 -15.52
C ALA A 102 -18.26 -13.84 -15.48
N GLN A 103 -17.60 -14.72 -16.27
CA GLN A 103 -17.84 -16.15 -16.24
C GLN A 103 -17.44 -16.79 -14.91
N ILE A 104 -16.31 -16.39 -14.33
CA ILE A 104 -15.86 -16.83 -13.00
C ILE A 104 -16.91 -16.43 -11.96
N MET A 105 -17.44 -15.21 -12.01
CA MET A 105 -18.51 -14.75 -11.12
C MET A 105 -19.79 -15.58 -11.27
N ARG A 106 -20.17 -15.93 -12.50
CA ARG A 106 -21.35 -16.72 -12.80
C ARG A 106 -21.25 -18.15 -12.27
N THR A 107 -20.11 -18.80 -12.48
CA THR A 107 -19.91 -20.19 -12.04
C THR A 107 -19.67 -20.31 -10.54
N GLY A 108 -19.37 -19.21 -9.85
CA GLY A 108 -19.00 -19.23 -8.44
C GLY A 108 -17.60 -19.83 -8.17
N TRP A 109 -16.82 -20.07 -9.20
CA TRP A 109 -15.52 -20.75 -9.08
C TRP A 109 -14.39 -19.78 -8.73
N TYR A 110 -14.56 -19.07 -7.65
CA TYR A 110 -13.59 -18.09 -7.16
C TYR A 110 -13.44 -18.13 -5.63
N ARG A 111 -12.38 -17.54 -5.15
CA ARG A 111 -12.22 -17.21 -3.74
C ARG A 111 -12.37 -15.71 -3.56
N ALA A 112 -13.38 -15.31 -2.81
CA ALA A 112 -13.54 -13.92 -2.42
C ALA A 112 -12.43 -13.50 -1.44
N VAL A 113 -11.91 -12.29 -1.65
CA VAL A 113 -10.94 -11.64 -0.78
C VAL A 113 -11.62 -10.52 -0.03
N HIS A 114 -11.45 -10.49 1.28
CA HIS A 114 -11.96 -9.39 2.09
C HIS A 114 -11.18 -8.11 1.81
N VAL A 115 -11.86 -7.09 1.34
CA VAL A 115 -11.29 -5.75 1.15
C VAL A 115 -11.36 -5.02 2.50
N LYS A 116 -10.20 -4.71 3.07
CA LYS A 116 -10.10 -3.98 4.34
C LYS A 116 -10.64 -2.56 4.19
N SER A 117 -11.07 -1.96 5.29
CA SER A 117 -11.53 -0.57 5.32
C SER A 117 -10.46 0.40 4.82
N LEU A 118 -10.88 1.55 4.29
CA LEU A 118 -9.95 2.61 3.86
C LEU A 118 -9.08 3.10 5.02
N ASP A 119 -9.61 3.10 6.25
CA ASP A 119 -8.83 3.47 7.44
C ASP A 119 -7.72 2.47 7.73
N ALA A 120 -7.98 1.16 7.55
CA ALA A 120 -6.94 0.15 7.66
C ALA A 120 -5.86 0.31 6.57
N HIS A 121 -6.24 0.75 5.36
CA HIS A 121 -5.28 1.08 4.30
C HIS A 121 -4.48 2.34 4.62
N ARG A 122 -5.10 3.39 5.17
CA ARG A 122 -4.42 4.62 5.64
C ARG A 122 -3.39 4.29 6.73
N ALA A 123 -3.78 3.51 7.74
CA ALA A 123 -2.87 3.08 8.80
C ALA A 123 -1.68 2.27 8.23
N ARG A 124 -1.92 1.35 7.30
CA ARG A 124 -0.87 0.59 6.63
C ARG A 124 0.06 1.49 5.81
N ALA A 125 -0.47 2.46 5.08
CA ALA A 125 0.32 3.43 4.31
C ALA A 125 1.23 4.26 5.22
N LEU A 126 0.71 4.75 6.35
CA LEU A 126 1.48 5.50 7.36
C LEU A 126 2.63 4.67 7.93
N LEU A 127 2.33 3.43 8.35
CA LEU A 127 3.35 2.53 8.89
C LEU A 127 4.39 2.12 7.84
N GLY A 128 3.96 1.87 6.61
CA GLY A 128 4.83 1.53 5.48
C GLY A 128 5.77 2.68 5.11
N ALA A 129 5.23 3.91 4.99
CA ALA A 129 6.04 5.10 4.72
C ALA A 129 7.08 5.33 5.82
N ARG A 130 6.67 5.24 7.09
CA ARG A 130 7.59 5.33 8.24
C ARG A 130 8.70 4.28 8.16
N ALA A 131 8.36 3.02 7.87
CA ALA A 131 9.34 1.94 7.76
C ALA A 131 10.35 2.19 6.64
N GLN A 132 9.91 2.74 5.50
CA GLN A 132 10.80 3.13 4.41
C GLN A 132 11.78 4.23 4.83
N LEU A 133 11.33 5.29 5.50
CA LEU A 133 12.22 6.35 5.98
C LEU A 133 13.25 5.84 7.00
N VAL A 134 12.85 4.93 7.90
CA VAL A 134 13.78 4.27 8.82
C VAL A 134 14.83 3.46 8.06
N GLY A 135 14.42 2.71 7.04
CA GLY A 135 15.34 1.97 6.17
C GLY A 135 16.31 2.89 5.42
N MET A 136 15.82 4.01 4.87
CA MET A 136 16.66 5.02 4.22
C MET A 136 17.68 5.63 5.19
N THR A 137 17.25 5.99 6.40
CA THR A 137 18.14 6.54 7.44
C THR A 137 19.26 5.56 7.79
N THR A 138 18.95 4.28 7.88
CA THR A 138 19.96 3.23 8.16
C THR A 138 20.94 3.09 7.00
N ARG A 139 20.46 3.02 5.76
CA ARG A 139 21.34 2.94 4.58
C ARG A 139 22.26 4.15 4.50
N LEU A 140 21.73 5.35 4.73
CA LEU A 140 22.51 6.59 4.68
C LEU A 140 23.55 6.66 5.80
N SER A 141 23.22 6.23 7.02
CA SER A 141 24.19 6.10 8.12
C SER A 141 25.35 5.16 7.77
N ASN A 142 25.03 4.03 7.12
CA ASN A 142 26.05 3.05 6.73
C ASN A 142 26.92 3.60 5.59
N MET A 143 26.34 4.32 4.64
CA MET A 143 27.07 5.00 3.58
C MET A 143 28.05 6.05 4.13
N ILE A 144 27.59 6.91 5.04
CA ILE A 144 28.44 7.91 5.70
C ILE A 144 29.60 7.23 6.44
N ARG A 145 29.32 6.15 7.20
CA ARG A 145 30.38 5.38 7.87
C ARG A 145 31.37 4.76 6.88
N GLY A 146 30.89 4.26 5.75
CA GLY A 146 31.73 3.69 4.69
C GLY A 146 32.68 4.74 4.12
N VAL A 147 32.15 5.90 3.72
CA VAL A 147 32.99 7.02 3.22
C VAL A 147 34.03 7.44 4.25
N LEU A 148 33.63 7.70 5.49
CA LEU A 148 34.55 8.11 6.53
C LEU A 148 35.68 7.09 6.79
N LYS A 149 35.34 5.79 6.82
CA LYS A 149 36.32 4.70 7.03
C LYS A 149 37.40 4.66 5.95
N THR A 150 37.05 4.96 4.70
CA THR A 150 37.99 4.99 3.58
C THR A 150 39.14 5.98 3.85
N PHE A 151 38.87 7.01 4.64
CA PHE A 151 39.84 8.06 5.00
C PHE A 151 40.36 7.95 6.46
N GLY A 152 40.17 6.78 7.09
CA GLY A 152 40.62 6.56 8.47
C GLY A 152 39.81 7.28 9.55
N LEU A 153 38.68 7.93 9.18
CA LEU A 153 37.82 8.64 10.09
C LEU A 153 36.75 7.67 10.67
N LEU A 154 36.85 7.42 11.97
CA LEU A 154 36.03 6.40 12.64
C LEU A 154 35.01 7.05 13.60
N PRO A 155 33.73 7.21 13.23
CA PRO A 155 32.73 7.79 14.13
C PRO A 155 32.38 6.87 15.31
N GLY A 156 32.86 5.64 15.32
CA GLY A 156 32.63 4.66 16.37
C GLY A 156 31.18 4.27 16.55
N ALA A 157 30.84 3.65 17.67
CA ALA A 157 29.47 3.30 18.01
C ALA A 157 28.68 4.58 18.36
N GLY A 158 27.49 4.70 17.78
CA GLY A 158 26.58 5.82 18.03
C GLY A 158 25.32 5.73 17.15
N ARG A 159 24.18 6.14 17.71
CA ARG A 159 22.90 6.29 17.00
C ARG A 159 22.32 7.67 17.28
N GLY A 160 21.43 8.13 16.42
CA GLY A 160 20.73 9.39 16.64
C GLY A 160 21.68 10.59 16.72
N LEU A 161 21.43 11.52 17.62
CA LEU A 161 22.20 12.73 17.81
C LEU A 161 23.67 12.47 18.16
N ARG A 162 24.01 11.35 18.81
CA ARG A 162 25.40 10.97 19.09
C ARG A 162 26.18 10.66 17.80
N PHE A 163 25.51 10.00 16.82
CA PHE A 163 26.11 9.75 15.52
C PHE A 163 26.40 11.05 14.78
N ASP A 164 25.40 11.92 14.73
CA ASP A 164 25.45 13.23 14.08
C ASP A 164 26.65 14.07 14.60
N ARG A 165 26.70 14.28 15.92
CA ARG A 165 27.78 15.06 16.56
C ARG A 165 29.16 14.48 16.30
N LYS A 166 29.31 13.14 16.34
CA LYS A 166 30.60 12.49 16.09
C LYS A 166 31.03 12.62 14.63
N VAL A 167 30.10 12.54 13.69
CA VAL A 167 30.42 12.76 12.28
C VAL A 167 30.85 14.21 12.05
N GLU A 168 30.10 15.18 12.57
CA GLU A 168 30.44 16.61 12.39
C GLU A 168 31.80 16.94 12.96
N ALA A 169 32.12 16.46 14.18
CA ALA A 169 33.44 16.67 14.81
C ALA A 169 34.59 16.07 13.96
N LEU A 170 34.40 14.93 13.32
CA LEU A 170 35.41 14.35 12.42
C LEU A 170 35.61 15.18 11.14
N LEU A 171 34.56 15.86 10.69
CA LEU A 171 34.62 16.69 9.48
C LEU A 171 35.29 18.04 9.67
N GLU A 172 35.45 18.53 10.92
CA GLU A 172 36.18 19.76 11.22
C GLU A 172 37.65 19.69 10.79
N GLY A 173 38.26 18.50 10.92
CA GLY A 173 39.66 18.25 10.52
C GLY A 173 39.84 17.73 9.08
N ALA A 174 38.73 17.57 8.30
CA ALA A 174 38.76 16.95 6.97
C ALA A 174 37.86 17.68 5.96
N PRO A 175 38.21 18.91 5.54
CA PRO A 175 37.32 19.74 4.70
C PRO A 175 36.96 19.11 3.35
N GLU A 176 37.89 18.35 2.75
CA GLU A 176 37.65 17.65 1.49
C GLU A 176 36.56 16.57 1.62
N ILE A 177 36.59 15.84 2.71
CA ILE A 177 35.61 14.80 3.02
C ILE A 177 34.29 15.42 3.48
N ALA A 178 34.36 16.58 4.14
CA ALA A 178 33.18 17.35 4.53
C ALA A 178 32.29 17.74 3.32
N LEU A 179 32.92 18.06 2.17
CA LEU A 179 32.19 18.36 0.92
C LEU A 179 31.26 17.20 0.49
N VAL A 180 31.68 15.96 0.70
CA VAL A 180 30.89 14.76 0.33
C VAL A 180 29.93 14.36 1.45
N VAL A 181 30.36 14.42 2.71
CA VAL A 181 29.60 13.86 3.84
C VAL A 181 28.52 14.81 4.37
N ARG A 182 28.75 16.13 4.39
CA ARG A 182 27.77 17.09 4.90
C ARG A 182 26.41 17.05 4.18
N PRO A 183 26.32 16.96 2.84
CA PRO A 183 25.03 16.79 2.17
C PRO A 183 24.29 15.50 2.57
N LEU A 184 25.04 14.39 2.72
CA LEU A 184 24.48 13.12 3.18
C LEU A 184 23.96 13.22 4.61
N LEU A 185 24.71 13.89 5.49
CA LEU A 185 24.34 14.11 6.88
C LEU A 185 23.14 15.04 7.01
N ALA A 186 23.04 16.08 6.20
CA ALA A 186 21.86 16.95 6.12
C ALA A 186 20.61 16.18 5.70
N THR A 187 20.70 15.36 4.66
CA THR A 187 19.59 14.47 4.24
C THR A 187 19.21 13.49 5.34
N TRP A 188 20.21 12.93 6.06
CA TRP A 188 19.96 12.03 7.18
C TRP A 188 19.19 12.72 8.32
N ARG A 189 19.54 13.99 8.66
CA ARG A 189 18.81 14.81 9.64
C ARG A 189 17.36 15.02 9.22
N GLN A 190 17.13 15.41 7.97
CA GLN A 190 15.80 15.60 7.39
C GLN A 190 14.94 14.34 7.50
N LEU A 191 15.48 13.18 7.13
CA LEU A 191 14.77 11.90 7.26
C LEU A 191 14.35 11.62 8.70
N ARG A 192 15.18 11.94 9.69
CA ARG A 192 14.87 11.77 11.11
C ARG A 192 13.75 12.69 11.59
N GLU A 193 13.73 13.93 11.13
CA GLU A 193 12.64 14.86 11.40
C GLU A 193 11.31 14.33 10.86
N GLN A 194 11.31 13.84 9.62
CA GLN A 194 10.10 13.25 9.02
C GLN A 194 9.66 11.97 9.76
N ILE A 195 10.58 11.13 10.20
CA ILE A 195 10.24 9.96 11.03
C ILE A 195 9.57 10.41 12.34
N ALA A 196 10.02 11.49 12.97
CA ALA A 196 9.38 12.00 14.17
C ALA A 196 7.95 12.50 13.93
N VAL A 197 7.67 13.06 12.74
CA VAL A 197 6.29 13.44 12.33
C VAL A 197 5.42 12.19 12.23
N PHE A 198 5.89 11.13 11.55
CA PHE A 198 5.15 9.86 11.45
C PHE A 198 4.98 9.19 12.81
N ASP A 199 5.98 9.24 13.69
CA ASP A 199 5.87 8.71 15.07
C ASP A 199 4.72 9.39 15.84
N LYS A 200 4.59 10.71 15.72
CA LYS A 200 3.46 11.45 16.34
C LYS A 200 2.12 11.00 15.75
N ALA A 201 2.01 10.91 14.41
CA ALA A 201 0.79 10.48 13.73
C ALA A 201 0.37 9.06 14.13
N VAL A 202 1.33 8.11 14.18
CA VAL A 202 1.09 6.74 14.65
C VAL A 202 0.59 6.73 16.09
N LEU A 203 1.21 7.51 16.97
CA LEU A 203 0.78 7.61 18.39
C LEU A 203 -0.63 8.19 18.52
N GLN A 204 -1.01 9.15 17.70
CA GLN A 204 -2.38 9.68 17.69
C GLN A 204 -3.39 8.61 17.29
N GLN A 205 -3.14 7.85 16.21
CA GLN A 205 -4.02 6.76 15.80
C GLN A 205 -4.13 5.67 16.86
N VAL A 206 -3.00 5.25 17.45
CA VAL A 206 -2.98 4.24 18.53
C VAL A 206 -3.79 4.69 19.75
N ARG A 207 -3.71 5.98 20.11
CA ARG A 207 -4.48 6.52 21.24
C ARG A 207 -5.98 6.66 20.96
N ALA A 208 -6.35 6.84 19.70
CA ALA A 208 -7.74 6.94 19.26
C ALA A 208 -8.43 5.56 19.18
N ASP A 209 -7.66 4.49 18.92
CA ASP A 209 -8.17 3.13 18.75
C ASP A 209 -8.29 2.40 20.11
N PRO A 210 -9.50 1.96 20.53
CA PRO A 210 -9.70 1.25 21.81
C PRO A 210 -8.92 -0.06 21.93
N ILE A 211 -8.79 -0.81 20.82
CA ILE A 211 -8.08 -2.09 20.79
C ILE A 211 -6.58 -1.85 20.94
N CYS A 212 -6.04 -0.86 20.24
CA CYS A 212 -4.64 -0.47 20.36
C CYS A 212 -4.31 0.01 21.78
N ARG A 213 -5.22 0.78 22.41
CA ARG A 213 -5.05 1.18 23.83
C ARG A 213 -5.00 -0.02 24.77
N LEU A 214 -5.89 -0.98 24.56
CA LEU A 214 -5.90 -2.22 25.36
C LEU A 214 -4.59 -3.00 25.18
N LEU A 215 -4.12 -3.16 23.95
CA LEU A 215 -2.85 -3.85 23.64
C LEU A 215 -1.64 -3.14 24.28
N MET A 216 -1.68 -1.82 24.41
CA MET A 216 -0.60 -1.05 25.07
C MET A 216 -0.50 -1.32 26.58
N THR A 217 -1.52 -1.88 27.23
CA THR A 217 -1.46 -2.27 28.65
C THR A 217 -0.67 -3.55 28.88
N VAL A 218 -0.42 -4.33 27.82
CA VAL A 218 0.35 -5.58 27.89
C VAL A 218 1.86 -5.25 27.96
N PRO A 219 2.60 -5.65 29.00
CA PRO A 219 4.01 -5.25 29.21
C PRO A 219 4.94 -5.52 28.04
N SER A 220 4.74 -6.61 27.29
CA SER A 220 5.52 -6.95 26.10
C SER A 220 5.31 -5.98 24.93
N TYR A 221 4.14 -5.34 24.83
CA TYR A 221 3.86 -4.32 23.79
C TYR A 221 4.36 -2.93 24.19
N THR A 222 4.28 -2.57 25.48
CA THR A 222 4.84 -1.31 25.98
C THR A 222 6.37 -1.29 25.86
N GLY A 223 7.05 -2.41 26.05
CA GLY A 223 8.51 -2.53 25.92
C GLY A 223 9.00 -2.21 24.52
N ILE A 224 8.30 -2.58 23.46
CA ILE A 224 8.69 -2.31 22.07
C ILE A 224 8.62 -0.80 21.73
N TRP A 225 7.69 -0.06 22.31
CA TRP A 225 7.51 1.38 22.05
C TRP A 225 8.32 2.27 22.99
N VAL A 226 8.48 1.89 24.26
CA VAL A 226 9.21 2.66 25.26
C VAL A 226 10.73 2.52 25.09
N THR A 227 11.24 1.32 24.80
CA THR A 227 12.68 1.11 24.56
C THR A 227 13.21 1.81 23.30
N ARG A 228 12.36 2.09 22.31
CA ARG A 228 12.75 2.94 21.18
C ARG A 228 12.80 4.45 21.50
N ARG A 229 12.10 4.90 22.56
CA ARG A 229 12.14 6.28 23.04
C ARG A 229 13.28 6.53 24.05
N SER A 230 13.58 5.57 24.92
CA SER A 230 14.62 5.70 25.93
C SER A 230 16.06 5.55 25.41
N GLY A 231 16.24 5.16 24.15
CA GLY A 231 17.55 5.21 23.48
C GLY A 231 18.02 6.62 23.09
N GLY A 232 17.36 7.67 23.57
CA GLY A 232 17.67 9.07 23.34
C GLY A 232 18.03 9.89 24.58
N ALA A 233 18.10 9.24 25.76
CA ALA A 233 18.53 9.91 26.98
C ALA A 233 19.36 8.93 27.81
N CYS A 234 20.66 8.90 27.54
CA CYS A 234 21.83 8.71 28.40
C CYS A 234 23.10 8.89 27.56
#